data_4b350dc2bb4d1ecc9438189d23d91743
#
_entry.id   4b350dc2bb4d1ecc9438189d23d91743
#
_cell.length_a   1.000
_cell.length_b   1.000
_cell.length_c   1.000
_cell.angle_alpha   90.00
_cell.angle_beta   90.00
_cell.angle_gamma   90.00
#
_symmetry.space_group_name_H-M   'P 1'
#
loop_
_entity.id
_entity.type
_entity.pdbx_description
1 polymer ?
#
loop_
_entity_poly.entity_id
_entity_poly.type
_entity_poly.pdbx_seq_one_letter_code
_entity_poly.pdbx_strand_id
1 'polypeptide(L)'
;MRKLLPLLLSLLLSSCYNRISDAGLYEVNDNFVVTADTLHLQAQQPLHNMPMPMDGYADSLFILRGEELVVAQISVIPEDTIDSVWVKVAHDQMVMGWTHERELLSGVVPDDPISRFIYIFSLRHLPFFVCLIALALVLIVARGVRHARSRVFLLNDIASVYPTLLTVVLGGAAVLYAHIQRFEPDMWVSFYYHPTLNPFSLPVLLGLFVSLFWLILILSMAVADEVLAQLPLGEALLYLLTLLGMCMCLYTLFSLAAFYWAGVVLYGVYVVVALYRFCRHFRPRYVCGQCGCKMHSLGKCPHCGADNV
;
A
#
# COMPACT_ATOMS: atom_id res chain seq x y z
N MET A 1 18.24 -11.63 11.26
CA MET A 1 18.64 -11.27 9.89
C MET A 1 19.05 -12.48 9.02
N ARG A 2 19.89 -13.42 9.51
CA ARG A 2 20.39 -14.54 8.66
C ARG A 2 19.32 -15.50 8.10
N LYS A 3 18.19 -15.69 8.80
CA LYS A 3 17.10 -16.62 8.41
C LYS A 3 15.99 -15.95 7.59
N LEU A 4 15.82 -14.62 7.67
CA LEU A 4 14.81 -13.87 6.93
C LEU A 4 15.28 -13.45 5.55
N LEU A 5 16.59 -13.30 5.36
CA LEU A 5 17.20 -12.92 4.07
C LEU A 5 16.85 -13.90 2.92
N PRO A 6 16.94 -15.23 3.08
CA PRO A 6 16.54 -16.15 2.01
C PRO A 6 15.04 -16.15 1.70
N LEU A 7 14.19 -15.90 2.70
CA LEU A 7 12.75 -15.75 2.49
C LEU A 7 12.45 -14.50 1.68
N LEU A 8 13.12 -13.40 1.98
CA LEU A 8 12.99 -12.13 1.25
C LEU A 8 13.52 -12.25 -0.18
N LEU A 9 14.62 -12.97 -0.38
CA LEU A 9 15.18 -13.26 -1.69
C LEU A 9 14.24 -14.15 -2.52
N SER A 10 13.59 -15.14 -1.91
CA SER A 10 12.60 -15.98 -2.59
C SER A 10 11.35 -15.21 -2.98
N LEU A 11 10.88 -14.27 -2.15
CA LEU A 11 9.79 -13.35 -2.47
C LEU A 11 10.16 -12.39 -3.61
N LEU A 12 11.39 -11.87 -3.63
CA LEU A 12 11.88 -11.04 -4.74
C LEU A 12 11.97 -11.82 -6.05
N LEU A 13 12.37 -13.09 -6.01
CA LEU A 13 12.46 -13.95 -7.19
C LEU A 13 11.08 -14.40 -7.70
N SER A 14 10.07 -14.49 -6.84
CA SER A 14 8.69 -14.79 -7.24
C SER A 14 7.94 -13.58 -7.79
N SER A 15 8.52 -12.38 -7.73
CA SER A 15 7.93 -11.15 -8.27
C SER A 15 8.06 -11.00 -9.80
N CYS A 16 8.45 -12.07 -10.52
CA CYS A 16 8.46 -12.12 -11.99
C CYS A 16 7.04 -12.19 -12.59
N TYR A 17 6.09 -11.46 -12.01
CA TYR A 17 4.80 -11.23 -12.61
C TYR A 17 4.94 -10.05 -13.58
N ASN A 18 5.22 -10.35 -14.84
CA ASN A 18 5.46 -9.34 -15.86
C ASN A 18 4.59 -9.67 -17.06
N ARG A 19 3.34 -9.22 -17.07
CA ARG A 19 2.57 -9.03 -18.29
C ARG A 19 2.81 -7.60 -18.74
N ILE A 20 3.80 -7.39 -19.59
CA ILE A 20 3.91 -6.16 -20.35
C ILE A 20 2.99 -6.36 -21.55
N SER A 21 1.81 -5.75 -21.51
CA SER A 21 0.97 -5.60 -22.68
C SER A 21 1.35 -4.29 -23.36
N ASP A 22 1.83 -4.38 -24.58
CA ASP A 22 2.11 -3.20 -25.44
C ASP A 22 0.81 -2.57 -26.01
N ALA A 23 -0.37 -3.14 -25.73
CA ALA A 23 -1.62 -2.91 -26.47
C ALA A 23 -2.73 -2.19 -25.69
N GLY A 24 -2.46 -1.52 -24.57
CA GLY A 24 -3.50 -0.75 -23.86
C GLY A 24 -3.77 -1.24 -22.44
N LEU A 25 -4.90 -0.83 -21.84
CA LEU A 25 -5.25 -1.16 -20.45
C LEU A 25 -5.69 -2.62 -20.27
N TYR A 26 -6.10 -3.31 -21.34
CA TYR A 26 -6.54 -4.71 -21.32
C TYR A 26 -6.47 -5.32 -22.73
N GLU A 27 -6.53 -6.64 -22.78
CA GLU A 27 -6.50 -7.42 -24.03
C GLU A 27 -7.68 -8.40 -24.10
N VAL A 28 -7.88 -8.96 -25.29
CA VAL A 28 -8.82 -10.08 -25.48
C VAL A 28 -8.34 -11.28 -24.65
N ASN A 29 -9.25 -11.92 -23.93
CA ASN A 29 -9.08 -12.98 -22.93
C ASN A 29 -8.63 -12.51 -21.53
N ASP A 30 -8.60 -11.21 -21.27
CA ASP A 30 -8.43 -10.74 -19.89
C ASP A 30 -9.69 -11.00 -19.07
N ASN A 31 -9.47 -11.40 -17.83
CA ASN A 31 -10.53 -11.70 -16.86
C ASN A 31 -10.75 -10.52 -15.92
N PHE A 32 -12.01 -10.20 -15.68
CA PHE A 32 -12.44 -9.15 -14.78
C PHE A 32 -13.50 -9.65 -13.81
N VAL A 33 -13.64 -8.93 -12.70
CA VAL A 33 -14.73 -9.11 -11.73
C VAL A 33 -15.56 -7.84 -11.66
N VAL A 34 -16.87 -7.98 -11.73
CA VAL A 34 -17.79 -6.85 -11.64
C VAL A 34 -17.79 -6.28 -10.21
N THR A 35 -17.56 -4.98 -10.09
CA THR A 35 -17.57 -4.24 -8.82
C THR A 35 -18.74 -3.26 -8.71
N ALA A 36 -19.29 -2.83 -9.85
CA ALA A 36 -20.56 -2.11 -9.90
C ALA A 36 -21.72 -3.01 -9.43
N ASP A 37 -22.81 -2.44 -9.00
CA ASP A 37 -23.99 -3.23 -8.58
C ASP A 37 -24.54 -4.05 -9.75
N THR A 38 -24.57 -3.46 -10.93
CA THR A 38 -24.92 -4.11 -12.22
C THR A 38 -24.08 -3.52 -13.33
N LEU A 39 -23.65 -4.37 -14.27
CA LEU A 39 -23.04 -3.99 -15.54
C LEU A 39 -24.04 -4.30 -16.64
N HIS A 40 -24.46 -3.29 -17.39
CA HIS A 40 -25.40 -3.43 -18.48
C HIS A 40 -24.70 -3.81 -19.77
N LEU A 41 -25.27 -4.79 -20.49
CA LEU A 41 -24.77 -5.27 -21.76
C LEU A 41 -25.85 -5.18 -22.83
N GLN A 42 -25.45 -4.86 -24.04
CA GLN A 42 -26.30 -4.94 -25.22
C GLN A 42 -26.08 -6.29 -25.90
N ALA A 43 -27.15 -7.03 -26.17
CA ALA A 43 -27.06 -8.35 -26.79
C ALA A 43 -26.52 -8.27 -28.22
N GLN A 44 -26.78 -7.18 -28.95
CA GLN A 44 -26.36 -6.99 -30.32
C GLN A 44 -25.20 -6.00 -30.42
N GLN A 45 -24.29 -6.28 -31.35
CA GLN A 45 -23.24 -5.32 -31.71
C GLN A 45 -23.88 -4.06 -32.33
N PRO A 46 -23.52 -2.85 -31.90
CA PRO A 46 -23.94 -1.64 -32.59
C PRO A 46 -23.38 -1.66 -34.01
N LEU A 47 -24.28 -1.62 -34.99
CA LEU A 47 -23.95 -1.64 -36.43
C LEU A 47 -23.71 -0.22 -36.91
N HIS A 48 -22.68 -0.08 -37.75
CA HIS A 48 -22.15 1.14 -38.38
C HIS A 48 -23.18 2.04 -39.10
N ASN A 49 -24.40 1.63 -39.35
CA ASN A 49 -25.40 2.38 -40.15
C ASN A 49 -26.86 2.15 -39.72
N MET A 50 -27.15 1.63 -38.57
CA MET A 50 -28.53 1.58 -38.11
C MET A 50 -28.78 2.68 -37.07
N PRO A 51 -29.81 3.52 -37.25
CA PRO A 51 -30.27 4.36 -36.15
C PRO A 51 -30.63 3.43 -34.98
N MET A 52 -30.16 3.77 -33.77
CA MET A 52 -30.53 3.02 -32.55
C MET A 52 -32.03 2.77 -32.59
N PRO A 53 -32.52 1.54 -32.28
CA PRO A 53 -33.93 1.29 -32.16
C PRO A 53 -34.51 2.28 -31.17
N MET A 54 -35.45 3.13 -31.57
CA MET A 54 -36.12 4.09 -30.70
C MET A 54 -36.97 3.41 -29.63
N ASP A 55 -37.18 2.12 -29.75
CA ASP A 55 -37.95 1.32 -28.81
C ASP A 55 -36.99 0.67 -27.81
N GLY A 56 -37.07 1.08 -26.58
CA GLY A 56 -36.20 0.68 -25.46
C GLY A 56 -36.26 -0.80 -25.01
N TYR A 57 -36.38 -1.71 -25.99
CA TYR A 57 -36.30 -3.15 -25.85
C TYR A 57 -35.12 -3.73 -26.64
N ALA A 58 -33.93 -3.14 -26.49
CA ALA A 58 -32.73 -3.96 -26.64
C ALA A 58 -32.73 -4.94 -25.46
N ASP A 59 -32.67 -6.25 -25.72
CA ASP A 59 -32.46 -7.25 -24.67
C ASP A 59 -31.23 -6.83 -23.86
N SER A 60 -31.48 -6.07 -22.80
CA SER A 60 -30.43 -5.60 -21.91
C SER A 60 -30.08 -6.74 -20.96
N LEU A 61 -29.01 -7.41 -21.29
CA LEU A 61 -28.38 -8.36 -20.39
C LEU A 61 -27.67 -7.58 -19.29
N PHE A 62 -27.60 -8.15 -18.12
CA PHE A 62 -26.85 -7.54 -17.01
C PHE A 62 -26.05 -8.61 -16.28
N ILE A 63 -24.89 -8.19 -15.80
CA ILE A 63 -24.01 -9.01 -14.96
C ILE A 63 -24.03 -8.37 -13.58
N LEU A 64 -24.16 -9.21 -12.54
CA LEU A 64 -24.25 -8.76 -11.15
C LEU A 64 -22.87 -8.58 -10.53
N ARG A 65 -22.87 -7.82 -9.44
CA ARG A 65 -21.66 -7.59 -8.64
C ARG A 65 -21.05 -8.89 -8.14
N GLY A 66 -19.74 -9.03 -8.33
CA GLY A 66 -18.95 -10.19 -7.89
C GLY A 66 -18.87 -11.32 -8.91
N GLU A 67 -19.61 -11.22 -10.02
CA GLU A 67 -19.49 -12.18 -11.12
C GLU A 67 -18.24 -11.91 -11.95
N GLU A 68 -17.65 -12.98 -12.48
CA GLU A 68 -16.47 -12.93 -13.34
C GLU A 68 -16.89 -12.79 -14.80
N LEU A 69 -16.11 -12.08 -15.58
CA LEU A 69 -16.31 -11.92 -17.01
C LEU A 69 -14.97 -11.92 -17.74
N VAL A 70 -15.05 -12.27 -19.02
CA VAL A 70 -13.89 -12.32 -19.93
C VAL A 70 -14.12 -11.38 -21.09
N VAL A 71 -13.09 -10.65 -21.51
CA VAL A 71 -13.09 -9.86 -22.72
C VAL A 71 -13.03 -10.79 -23.94
N ALA A 72 -14.13 -10.87 -24.69
CA ALA A 72 -14.23 -11.75 -25.85
C ALA A 72 -13.77 -11.07 -27.14
N GLN A 73 -14.05 -9.77 -27.31
CA GLN A 73 -13.71 -9.02 -28.52
C GLN A 73 -13.68 -7.51 -28.23
N ILE A 74 -12.83 -6.79 -28.94
CA ILE A 74 -12.77 -5.32 -28.93
C ILE A 74 -13.08 -4.83 -30.34
N SER A 75 -13.95 -3.83 -30.45
CA SER A 75 -14.34 -3.21 -31.73
C SER A 75 -14.31 -1.69 -31.62
N VAL A 76 -13.73 -1.03 -32.61
CA VAL A 76 -13.67 0.43 -32.63
C VAL A 76 -14.67 0.93 -33.66
N ILE A 77 -15.61 1.77 -33.21
CA ILE A 77 -16.65 2.42 -34.03
C ILE A 77 -16.44 3.93 -33.95
N PRO A 78 -15.71 4.53 -34.95
CA PRO A 78 -15.32 5.94 -34.87
C PRO A 78 -16.48 6.93 -34.90
N GLU A 79 -17.66 6.49 -35.37
CA GLU A 79 -18.87 7.34 -35.49
C GLU A 79 -19.63 7.44 -34.17
N ASP A 80 -19.32 6.58 -33.16
CA ASP A 80 -19.94 6.71 -31.87
C ASP A 80 -19.35 7.92 -31.13
N THR A 81 -20.22 8.88 -30.83
CA THR A 81 -19.83 10.14 -30.18
C THR A 81 -19.70 10.02 -28.64
N ILE A 82 -20.20 8.93 -28.05
CA ILE A 82 -20.15 8.70 -26.61
C ILE A 82 -18.84 8.02 -26.24
N ASP A 83 -18.56 6.88 -26.90
CA ASP A 83 -17.32 6.13 -26.75
C ASP A 83 -17.09 5.30 -28.01
N SER A 84 -15.95 5.52 -28.65
CA SER A 84 -15.61 4.85 -29.91
C SER A 84 -15.22 3.38 -29.72
N VAL A 85 -14.92 2.95 -28.50
CA VAL A 85 -14.47 1.59 -28.20
C VAL A 85 -15.59 0.78 -27.57
N TRP A 86 -15.98 -0.28 -28.28
CA TRP A 86 -16.95 -1.25 -27.82
C TRP A 86 -16.28 -2.56 -27.47
N VAL A 87 -16.63 -3.10 -26.30
CA VAL A 87 -16.05 -4.31 -25.77
C VAL A 87 -17.13 -5.36 -25.62
N LYS A 88 -16.91 -6.52 -26.26
CA LYS A 88 -17.74 -7.70 -26.02
C LYS A 88 -17.21 -8.45 -24.83
N VAL A 89 -18.05 -8.64 -23.86
CA VAL A 89 -17.73 -9.41 -22.64
C VAL A 89 -18.65 -10.62 -22.53
N ALA A 90 -18.13 -11.69 -21.94
CA ALA A 90 -18.86 -12.92 -21.70
C ALA A 90 -18.69 -13.33 -20.24
N HIS A 91 -19.81 -13.62 -19.57
CA HIS A 91 -19.81 -14.24 -18.24
C HIS A 91 -19.86 -15.75 -18.38
N ASP A 92 -20.74 -16.25 -19.25
CA ASP A 92 -20.88 -17.66 -19.60
C ASP A 92 -21.30 -17.80 -21.09
N GLN A 93 -21.68 -19.01 -21.49
CA GLN A 93 -22.10 -19.28 -22.86
C GLN A 93 -23.45 -18.62 -23.25
N MET A 94 -24.25 -18.23 -22.25
CA MET A 94 -25.59 -17.68 -22.43
C MET A 94 -25.62 -16.16 -22.23
N VAL A 95 -24.77 -15.64 -21.35
CA VAL A 95 -24.70 -14.23 -21.01
C VAL A 95 -23.44 -13.63 -21.61
N MET A 96 -23.59 -13.06 -22.79
CA MET A 96 -22.55 -12.30 -23.48
C MET A 96 -23.16 -11.09 -24.18
N GLY A 97 -22.46 -9.97 -24.18
CA GLY A 97 -22.94 -8.75 -24.80
C GLY A 97 -21.87 -7.70 -24.96
N TRP A 98 -22.29 -6.55 -25.49
CA TRP A 98 -21.45 -5.41 -25.79
C TRP A 98 -21.68 -4.30 -24.78
N THR A 99 -20.62 -3.63 -24.39
CA THR A 99 -20.68 -2.41 -23.56
C THR A 99 -19.60 -1.43 -24.02
N HIS A 100 -19.74 -0.16 -23.67
CA HIS A 100 -18.70 0.84 -23.91
C HIS A 100 -17.49 0.58 -23.02
N GLU A 101 -16.30 0.87 -23.52
CA GLU A 101 -15.05 0.72 -22.76
C GLU A 101 -15.10 1.50 -21.43
N ARG A 102 -15.53 2.75 -21.47
CA ARG A 102 -15.62 3.60 -20.26
C ARG A 102 -16.55 3.01 -19.22
N GLU A 103 -17.70 2.46 -19.63
CA GLU A 103 -18.65 1.82 -18.71
C GLU A 103 -18.05 0.55 -18.12
N LEU A 104 -17.42 -0.29 -18.96
CA LEU A 104 -16.71 -1.49 -18.50
C LEU A 104 -15.65 -1.13 -17.45
N LEU A 105 -14.68 -0.26 -17.82
CA LEU A 105 -13.55 0.09 -16.95
C LEU A 105 -13.96 0.75 -15.64
N SER A 106 -15.11 1.43 -15.61
CA SER A 106 -15.65 2.00 -14.37
C SER A 106 -16.30 0.98 -13.45
N GLY A 107 -16.76 -0.14 -14.00
CA GLY A 107 -17.57 -1.15 -13.31
C GLY A 107 -16.85 -2.44 -12.98
N VAL A 108 -15.62 -2.65 -13.43
CA VAL A 108 -14.88 -3.91 -13.25
C VAL A 108 -13.50 -3.72 -12.65
N VAL A 109 -12.93 -4.83 -12.21
CA VAL A 109 -11.59 -4.94 -11.64
C VAL A 109 -10.92 -6.16 -12.27
N PRO A 110 -9.64 -6.10 -12.66
CA PRO A 110 -8.92 -7.27 -13.12
C PRO A 110 -9.00 -8.42 -12.09
N ASP A 111 -9.24 -9.63 -12.59
CA ASP A 111 -9.27 -10.82 -11.73
C ASP A 111 -7.86 -11.29 -11.37
N ASP A 112 -7.18 -10.45 -10.63
CA ASP A 112 -5.83 -10.66 -10.13
C ASP A 112 -5.77 -10.28 -8.64
N PRO A 113 -5.14 -11.09 -7.77
CA PRO A 113 -5.04 -10.82 -6.35
C PRO A 113 -4.42 -9.46 -6.01
N ILE A 114 -3.43 -9.03 -6.80
CA ILE A 114 -2.74 -7.75 -6.57
C ILE A 114 -3.66 -6.59 -6.93
N SER A 115 -4.32 -6.63 -8.09
CA SER A 115 -5.29 -5.61 -8.53
C SER A 115 -6.47 -5.51 -7.57
N ARG A 116 -7.01 -6.63 -7.11
CA ARG A 116 -8.07 -6.66 -6.07
C ARG A 116 -7.60 -6.02 -4.76
N PHE A 117 -6.35 -6.33 -4.32
CA PHE A 117 -5.78 -5.70 -3.13
C PHE A 117 -5.63 -4.18 -3.30
N ILE A 118 -5.08 -3.73 -4.43
CA ILE A 118 -4.92 -2.30 -4.74
C ILE A 118 -6.28 -1.58 -4.75
N TYR A 119 -7.30 -2.19 -5.35
CA TYR A 119 -8.65 -1.65 -5.40
C TYR A 119 -9.26 -1.48 -3.99
N ILE A 120 -9.24 -2.53 -3.17
CA ILE A 120 -9.75 -2.50 -1.80
C ILE A 120 -8.98 -1.46 -0.97
N PHE A 121 -7.65 -1.44 -1.10
CA PHE A 121 -6.80 -0.49 -0.41
C PHE A 121 -7.11 0.96 -0.83
N SER A 122 -7.25 1.22 -2.12
CA SER A 122 -7.54 2.56 -2.64
C SER A 122 -8.88 3.11 -2.13
N LEU A 123 -9.92 2.27 -2.06
CA LEU A 123 -11.27 2.69 -1.64
C LEU A 123 -11.50 2.68 -0.13
N ARG A 124 -10.89 1.76 0.60
CA ARG A 124 -11.24 1.46 2.00
C ARG A 124 -10.09 1.55 3.00
N HIS A 125 -8.93 2.06 2.60
CA HIS A 125 -7.80 2.14 3.52
C HIS A 125 -8.05 3.02 4.75
N LEU A 126 -8.75 4.15 4.61
CA LEU A 126 -9.04 5.06 5.73
C LEU A 126 -9.86 4.40 6.85
N PRO A 127 -11.07 3.83 6.59
CA PRO A 127 -11.82 3.16 7.65
C PRO A 127 -11.07 1.97 8.25
N PHE A 128 -10.33 1.21 7.44
CA PHE A 128 -9.51 0.12 7.93
C PHE A 128 -8.43 0.61 8.90
N PHE A 129 -7.72 1.68 8.57
CA PHE A 129 -6.70 2.25 9.46
C PHE A 129 -7.29 2.85 10.73
N VAL A 130 -8.44 3.53 10.63
CA VAL A 130 -9.15 4.03 11.84
C VAL A 130 -9.51 2.88 12.77
N CYS A 131 -10.02 1.77 12.24
CA CYS A 131 -10.31 0.57 13.05
C CYS A 131 -9.06 -0.02 13.70
N LEU A 132 -7.93 -0.11 12.97
CA LEU A 132 -6.67 -0.59 13.53
C LEU A 132 -6.10 0.32 14.62
N ILE A 133 -6.16 1.65 14.42
CA ILE A 133 -5.74 2.64 15.41
C ILE A 133 -6.60 2.52 16.67
N ALA A 134 -7.94 2.43 16.51
CA ALA A 134 -8.86 2.27 17.63
C ALA A 134 -8.57 0.97 18.42
N LEU A 135 -8.37 -0.15 17.70
CA LEU A 135 -8.01 -1.43 18.32
C LEU A 135 -6.69 -1.33 19.10
N ALA A 136 -5.66 -0.72 18.49
CA ALA A 136 -4.37 -0.53 19.14
C ALA A 136 -4.50 0.30 20.42
N LEU A 137 -5.25 1.41 20.38
CA LEU A 137 -5.52 2.26 21.53
C LEU A 137 -6.26 1.50 22.65
N VAL A 138 -7.31 0.75 22.31
CA VAL A 138 -8.08 -0.06 23.27
C VAL A 138 -7.17 -1.08 23.95
N LEU A 139 -6.31 -1.78 23.20
CA LEU A 139 -5.40 -2.77 23.77
C LEU A 139 -4.32 -2.13 24.67
N ILE A 140 -3.79 -0.97 24.29
CA ILE A 140 -2.83 -0.21 25.09
C ILE A 140 -3.46 0.24 26.41
N VAL A 141 -4.67 0.82 26.34
CA VAL A 141 -5.41 1.27 27.54
C VAL A 141 -5.78 0.08 28.44
N ALA A 142 -6.35 -0.98 27.87
CA ALA A 142 -6.73 -2.18 28.63
C ALA A 142 -5.53 -2.80 29.35
N ARG A 143 -4.36 -2.80 28.73
CA ARG A 143 -3.13 -3.29 29.36
C ARG A 143 -2.62 -2.32 30.43
N GLY A 144 -2.68 -0.99 30.18
CA GLY A 144 -2.32 0.03 31.17
C GLY A 144 -3.17 -0.05 32.43
N VAL A 145 -4.47 -0.32 32.30
CA VAL A 145 -5.39 -0.51 33.43
C VAL A 145 -5.11 -1.81 34.19
N ARG A 146 -4.79 -2.91 33.48
CA ARG A 146 -4.52 -4.21 34.13
C ARG A 146 -3.15 -4.29 34.80
N HIS A 147 -2.17 -3.57 34.30
CA HIS A 147 -0.81 -3.58 34.79
C HIS A 147 -0.35 -2.15 35.06
N ALA A 148 -0.50 -1.67 36.30
CA ALA A 148 -0.11 -0.31 36.74
C ALA A 148 1.34 0.09 36.43
N ARG A 149 2.16 -0.83 35.92
CA ARG A 149 3.59 -0.67 35.61
C ARG A 149 3.91 -0.75 34.11
N SER A 150 2.89 -0.90 33.23
CA SER A 150 3.16 -1.00 31.78
C SER A 150 3.57 0.38 31.25
N ARG A 151 4.81 0.48 30.77
CA ARG A 151 5.29 1.65 30.05
C ARG A 151 4.72 1.62 28.63
N VAL A 152 4.29 2.76 28.15
CA VAL A 152 4.04 2.95 26.70
C VAL A 152 5.41 3.04 26.05
N PHE A 153 5.73 2.05 25.23
CA PHE A 153 6.99 2.04 24.50
C PHE A 153 6.97 3.08 23.38
N LEU A 154 8.01 3.91 23.36
CA LEU A 154 8.28 4.89 22.31
C LEU A 154 9.34 4.35 21.34
N LEU A 155 9.48 4.98 20.17
CA LEU A 155 10.46 4.60 19.14
C LEU A 155 11.89 4.41 19.66
N ASN A 156 12.28 5.15 20.71
CA ASN A 156 13.63 5.20 21.24
C ASN A 156 13.88 4.24 22.42
N ASP A 157 12.88 3.45 22.83
CA ASP A 157 13.04 2.52 23.96
C ASP A 157 13.83 1.26 23.55
N ILE A 158 13.95 1.03 22.26
CA ILE A 158 14.84 0.01 21.67
C ILE A 158 16.04 0.72 21.07
N ALA A 159 17.24 0.18 21.35
CA ALA A 159 18.50 0.68 20.79
C ALA A 159 18.64 0.28 19.30
N SER A 160 17.71 0.74 18.45
CA SER A 160 17.62 0.41 17.04
C SER A 160 17.28 1.61 16.18
N VAL A 161 17.84 1.62 14.97
CA VAL A 161 17.57 2.61 13.92
C VAL A 161 16.27 2.28 13.16
N TYR A 162 15.94 0.99 13.06
CA TYR A 162 14.91 0.49 12.16
C TYR A 162 13.50 1.04 12.43
N PRO A 163 13.04 1.18 13.70
CA PRO A 163 11.71 1.76 13.95
C PRO A 163 11.58 3.19 13.44
N THR A 164 12.62 4.00 13.64
CA THR A 164 12.64 5.39 13.14
C THR A 164 12.67 5.45 11.62
N LEU A 165 13.50 4.63 10.97
CA LEU A 165 13.55 4.54 9.52
C LEU A 165 12.23 4.07 8.93
N LEU A 166 11.57 3.07 9.56
CA LEU A 166 10.27 2.57 9.11
C LEU A 166 9.23 3.68 9.09
N THR A 167 9.14 4.49 10.15
CA THR A 167 8.17 5.61 10.21
C THR A 167 8.48 6.70 9.19
N VAL A 168 9.75 7.00 8.93
CA VAL A 168 10.16 7.98 7.91
C VAL A 168 9.81 7.47 6.50
N VAL A 169 10.18 6.24 6.17
CA VAL A 169 9.91 5.65 4.86
C VAL A 169 8.41 5.53 4.59
N LEU A 170 7.64 5.11 5.59
CA LEU A 170 6.19 5.00 5.50
C LEU A 170 5.53 6.37 5.30
N GLY A 171 5.99 7.41 5.99
CA GLY A 171 5.52 8.78 5.78
C GLY A 171 5.80 9.27 4.36
N GLY A 172 6.99 8.97 3.82
CA GLY A 172 7.35 9.27 2.43
C GLY A 172 6.46 8.56 1.42
N ALA A 173 6.19 7.26 1.64
CA ALA A 173 5.28 6.50 0.82
C ALA A 173 3.84 7.05 0.86
N ALA A 174 3.35 7.49 2.03
CA ALA A 174 2.03 8.09 2.18
C ALA A 174 1.89 9.40 1.39
N VAL A 175 2.89 10.29 1.47
CA VAL A 175 2.91 11.56 0.71
C VAL A 175 2.98 11.30 -0.79
N LEU A 176 3.84 10.37 -1.22
CA LEU A 176 3.99 10.02 -2.63
C LEU A 176 2.72 9.39 -3.21
N TYR A 177 2.09 8.46 -2.47
CA TYR A 177 0.81 7.86 -2.84
C TYR A 177 -0.29 8.91 -3.06
N ALA A 178 -0.46 9.81 -2.08
CA ALA A 178 -1.46 10.88 -2.19
C ALA A 178 -1.16 11.85 -3.35
N HIS A 179 0.13 12.08 -3.63
CA HIS A 179 0.56 12.90 -4.76
C HIS A 179 0.23 12.25 -6.11
N ILE A 180 0.53 10.97 -6.28
CA ILE A 180 0.21 10.22 -7.50
C ILE A 180 -1.31 10.22 -7.73
N GLN A 181 -2.10 9.91 -6.71
CA GLN A 181 -3.57 9.89 -6.84
C GLN A 181 -4.18 11.24 -7.23
N ARG A 182 -3.55 12.34 -6.83
CA ARG A 182 -4.07 13.68 -7.09
C ARG A 182 -3.64 14.24 -8.44
N PHE A 183 -2.38 14.05 -8.83
CA PHE A 183 -1.78 14.74 -9.97
C PHE A 183 -1.61 13.84 -11.19
N GLU A 184 -1.53 12.52 -10.99
CA GLU A 184 -1.30 11.53 -12.02
C GLU A 184 -2.25 10.31 -11.86
N PRO A 185 -3.57 10.53 -11.81
CA PRO A 185 -4.53 9.44 -11.59
C PRO A 185 -4.47 8.37 -12.68
N ASP A 186 -4.20 8.75 -13.93
CA ASP A 186 -4.13 7.82 -15.06
C ASP A 186 -2.96 6.83 -14.89
N MET A 187 -1.84 7.28 -14.32
CA MET A 187 -0.70 6.42 -13.98
C MET A 187 -1.10 5.36 -12.95
N TRP A 188 -1.94 5.72 -11.96
CA TRP A 188 -2.44 4.79 -10.96
C TRP A 188 -3.41 3.77 -11.57
N VAL A 189 -4.29 4.22 -12.49
CA VAL A 189 -5.20 3.34 -13.23
C VAL A 189 -4.41 2.33 -14.07
N SER A 190 -3.41 2.78 -14.82
CA SER A 190 -2.53 1.89 -15.59
C SER A 190 -1.84 0.83 -14.71
N PHE A 191 -1.33 1.23 -13.54
CA PHE A 191 -0.73 0.29 -12.58
C PHE A 191 -1.73 -0.71 -12.02
N TYR A 192 -2.96 -0.29 -11.82
CA TYR A 192 -4.02 -1.12 -11.30
C TYR A 192 -4.44 -2.22 -12.29
N TYR A 193 -4.45 -1.92 -13.60
CA TYR A 193 -4.75 -2.92 -14.64
C TYR A 193 -3.57 -3.84 -14.93
N HIS A 194 -2.34 -3.35 -14.81
CA HIS A 194 -1.12 -4.13 -15.03
C HIS A 194 -0.19 -4.04 -13.82
N PRO A 195 -0.58 -4.67 -12.68
CA PRO A 195 0.21 -4.57 -11.47
C PRO A 195 1.54 -5.29 -11.64
N THR A 196 2.63 -4.63 -11.26
CA THR A 196 3.95 -5.25 -11.19
C THR A 196 4.66 -4.85 -9.91
N LEU A 197 5.38 -5.79 -9.33
CA LEU A 197 6.21 -5.55 -8.15
C LEU A 197 7.65 -5.18 -8.53
N ASN A 198 7.96 -5.14 -9.84
CA ASN A 198 9.26 -4.71 -10.35
C ASN A 198 9.31 -3.18 -10.48
N PRO A 199 10.05 -2.45 -9.63
CA PRO A 199 10.11 -0.99 -9.67
C PRO A 199 10.79 -0.44 -10.93
N PHE A 200 11.60 -1.25 -11.62
CA PHE A 200 12.39 -0.81 -12.77
C PHE A 200 11.62 -0.82 -14.10
N SER A 201 10.46 -1.49 -14.14
CA SER A 201 9.57 -1.52 -15.32
C SER A 201 8.50 -0.43 -15.30
N LEU A 202 8.47 0.40 -14.26
CA LEU A 202 7.45 1.41 -14.03
C LEU A 202 7.95 2.83 -14.29
N PRO A 203 7.05 3.79 -14.54
CA PRO A 203 7.38 5.22 -14.52
C PRO A 203 8.05 5.62 -13.20
N VAL A 204 8.92 6.62 -13.23
CA VAL A 204 9.80 6.98 -12.09
C VAL A 204 9.06 7.15 -10.76
N LEU A 205 7.91 7.85 -10.76
CA LEU A 205 7.14 8.09 -9.53
C LEU A 205 6.56 6.78 -8.96
N LEU A 206 6.02 5.95 -9.82
CA LEU A 206 5.43 4.67 -9.44
C LEU A 206 6.51 3.66 -9.04
N GLY A 207 7.63 3.62 -9.78
CA GLY A 207 8.80 2.81 -9.44
C GLY A 207 9.38 3.19 -8.07
N LEU A 208 9.42 4.49 -7.75
CA LEU A 208 9.80 4.97 -6.43
C LEU A 208 8.81 4.51 -5.36
N PHE A 209 7.50 4.59 -5.63
CA PHE A 209 6.47 4.11 -4.70
C PHE A 209 6.61 2.61 -4.40
N VAL A 210 6.78 1.78 -5.43
CA VAL A 210 6.99 0.33 -5.27
C VAL A 210 8.31 0.04 -4.54
N SER A 211 9.37 0.82 -4.79
CA SER A 211 10.63 0.71 -4.05
C SER A 211 10.47 1.02 -2.56
N LEU A 212 9.71 2.07 -2.22
CA LEU A 212 9.38 2.40 -0.83
C LEU A 212 8.53 1.30 -0.17
N PHE A 213 7.60 0.69 -0.91
CA PHE A 213 6.83 -0.45 -0.42
C PHE A 213 7.73 -1.64 -0.05
N TRP A 214 8.68 -2.02 -0.91
CA TRP A 214 9.68 -3.04 -0.60
C TRP A 214 10.53 -2.68 0.62
N LEU A 215 10.94 -1.42 0.71
CA LEU A 215 11.74 -0.96 1.84
C LEU A 215 10.93 -1.00 3.17
N ILE A 216 9.63 -0.69 3.15
CA ILE A 216 8.73 -0.85 4.30
C ILE A 216 8.68 -2.32 4.74
N LEU A 217 8.53 -3.26 3.80
CA LEU A 217 8.51 -4.69 4.13
C LEU A 217 9.83 -5.14 4.79
N ILE A 218 10.97 -4.76 4.20
CA ILE A 218 12.30 -5.09 4.73
C ILE A 218 12.50 -4.51 6.13
N LEU A 219 12.16 -3.24 6.32
CA LEU A 219 12.28 -2.57 7.62
C LEU A 219 11.33 -3.15 8.66
N SER A 220 10.11 -3.50 8.28
CA SER A 220 9.14 -4.14 9.18
C SER A 220 9.65 -5.48 9.69
N MET A 221 10.25 -6.30 8.82
CA MET A 221 10.88 -7.57 9.21
C MET A 221 12.08 -7.35 10.10
N ALA A 222 12.94 -6.37 9.79
CA ALA A 222 14.10 -6.04 10.61
C ALA A 222 13.71 -5.54 12.01
N VAL A 223 12.66 -4.71 12.09
CA VAL A 223 12.08 -4.27 13.38
C VAL A 223 11.56 -5.47 14.18
N ALA A 224 10.78 -6.35 13.56
CA ALA A 224 10.23 -7.52 14.25
C ALA A 224 11.33 -8.45 14.80
N ASP A 225 12.35 -8.74 13.98
CA ASP A 225 13.49 -9.58 14.38
C ASP A 225 14.24 -8.97 15.58
N GLU A 226 14.48 -7.66 15.54
CA GLU A 226 15.23 -6.97 16.60
C GLU A 226 14.43 -6.80 17.89
N VAL A 227 13.14 -6.49 17.77
CA VAL A 227 12.23 -6.37 18.92
C VAL A 227 12.06 -7.70 19.64
N LEU A 228 11.85 -8.79 18.88
CA LEU A 228 11.71 -10.15 19.45
C LEU A 228 13.02 -10.67 20.05
N ALA A 229 14.18 -10.17 19.59
CA ALA A 229 15.48 -10.53 20.16
C ALA A 229 15.79 -9.78 21.47
N GLN A 230 15.28 -8.55 21.64
CA GLN A 230 15.61 -7.70 22.80
C GLN A 230 14.56 -7.74 23.93
N LEU A 231 13.31 -8.05 23.61
CA LEU A 231 12.20 -8.01 24.56
C LEU A 231 11.53 -9.38 24.75
N PRO A 232 10.99 -9.66 25.95
CA PRO A 232 10.15 -10.84 26.16
C PRO A 232 8.87 -10.72 25.29
N LEU A 233 8.34 -11.86 24.85
CA LEU A 233 7.26 -11.94 23.84
C LEU A 233 6.08 -10.99 24.12
N GLY A 234 5.66 -10.89 25.40
CA GLY A 234 4.51 -10.03 25.77
C GLY A 234 4.81 -8.53 25.59
N GLU A 235 6.03 -8.08 25.87
CA GLU A 235 6.46 -6.69 25.69
C GLU A 235 6.78 -6.40 24.23
N ALA A 236 7.36 -7.37 23.52
CA ALA A 236 7.64 -7.30 22.10
C ALA A 236 6.36 -7.09 21.29
N LEU A 237 5.31 -7.87 21.57
CA LEU A 237 3.99 -7.72 20.91
C LEU A 237 3.36 -6.36 21.21
N LEU A 238 3.48 -5.87 22.45
CA LEU A 238 2.97 -4.53 22.78
C LEU A 238 3.73 -3.43 22.05
N TYR A 239 5.06 -3.55 21.98
CA TYR A 239 5.89 -2.61 21.21
C TYR A 239 5.50 -2.60 19.74
N LEU A 240 5.39 -3.76 19.10
CA LEU A 240 4.99 -3.88 17.69
C LEU A 240 3.59 -3.31 17.45
N LEU A 241 2.65 -3.54 18.37
CA LEU A 241 1.31 -2.98 18.29
C LEU A 241 1.31 -1.44 18.38
N THR A 242 2.09 -0.88 19.33
CA THR A 242 2.20 0.58 19.47
C THR A 242 2.88 1.21 18.26
N LEU A 243 3.91 0.57 17.72
CA LEU A 243 4.58 1.00 16.50
C LEU A 243 3.64 0.94 15.29
N LEU A 244 2.88 -0.14 15.15
CA LEU A 244 1.87 -0.27 14.09
C LEU A 244 0.84 0.85 14.18
N GLY A 245 0.27 1.09 15.37
CA GLY A 245 -0.68 2.18 15.60
C GLY A 245 -0.10 3.55 15.22
N MET A 246 1.16 3.80 15.60
CA MET A 246 1.86 5.03 15.25
C MET A 246 2.09 5.15 13.74
N CYS A 247 2.50 4.07 13.08
CA CYS A 247 2.65 4.01 11.62
C CYS A 247 1.34 4.34 10.91
N MET A 248 0.20 3.78 11.36
CA MET A 248 -1.11 4.06 10.80
C MET A 248 -1.53 5.52 11.00
N CYS A 249 -1.27 6.09 12.20
CA CYS A 249 -1.53 7.50 12.46
C CYS A 249 -0.71 8.41 11.54
N LEU A 250 0.59 8.12 11.37
CA LEU A 250 1.46 8.92 10.51
C LEU A 250 1.05 8.80 9.03
N TYR A 251 0.73 7.59 8.56
CA TYR A 251 0.23 7.37 7.21
C TYR A 251 -1.03 8.20 6.96
N THR A 252 -2.02 8.09 7.84
CA THR A 252 -3.29 8.84 7.72
C THR A 252 -3.05 10.35 7.74
N LEU A 253 -2.21 10.83 8.66
CA LEU A 253 -1.87 12.24 8.78
C LEU A 253 -1.21 12.77 7.50
N PHE A 254 -0.18 12.09 7.00
CA PHE A 254 0.55 12.55 5.82
C PHE A 254 -0.26 12.40 4.54
N SER A 255 -1.05 11.34 4.39
CA SER A 255 -1.94 11.14 3.25
C SER A 255 -3.01 12.23 3.18
N LEU A 256 -3.67 12.56 4.30
CA LEU A 256 -4.66 13.64 4.34
C LEU A 256 -4.03 15.02 4.16
N ALA A 257 -2.89 15.29 4.81
CA ALA A 257 -2.20 16.56 4.70
C ALA A 257 -1.61 16.80 3.30
N ALA A 258 -1.18 15.75 2.61
CA ALA A 258 -0.64 15.84 1.25
C ALA A 258 -1.68 16.35 0.24
N PHE A 259 -2.96 16.16 0.52
CA PHE A 259 -4.05 16.72 -0.27
C PHE A 259 -3.99 18.25 -0.36
N TYR A 260 -3.43 18.92 0.64
CA TYR A 260 -3.35 20.38 0.75
C TYR A 260 -1.94 20.98 0.55
N TRP A 261 -1.00 20.29 -0.08
CA TRP A 261 0.43 20.70 -0.18
C TRP A 261 1.14 20.77 1.18
N ALA A 262 0.39 20.99 2.24
CA ALA A 262 0.91 21.02 3.61
C ALA A 262 1.60 19.72 4.01
N GLY A 263 1.20 18.58 3.41
CA GLY A 263 1.76 17.27 3.68
C GLY A 263 3.24 17.15 3.38
N VAL A 264 3.71 17.75 2.29
CA VAL A 264 5.14 17.71 1.92
C VAL A 264 5.97 18.48 2.95
N VAL A 265 5.49 19.67 3.34
CA VAL A 265 6.16 20.51 4.35
C VAL A 265 6.14 19.82 5.72
N LEU A 266 4.98 19.29 6.13
CA LEU A 266 4.81 18.58 7.39
C LEU A 266 5.71 17.33 7.45
N TYR A 267 5.78 16.59 6.35
CA TYR A 267 6.68 15.44 6.24
C TYR A 267 8.16 15.86 6.34
N GLY A 268 8.56 16.92 5.65
CA GLY A 268 9.92 17.47 5.74
C GLY A 268 10.30 17.84 7.18
N VAL A 269 9.40 18.54 7.90
CA VAL A 269 9.58 18.86 9.33
C VAL A 269 9.70 17.57 10.16
N TYR A 270 8.82 16.59 9.91
CA TYR A 270 8.87 15.29 10.61
C TYR A 270 10.22 14.59 10.42
N VAL A 271 10.73 14.52 9.18
CA VAL A 271 12.03 13.91 8.87
C VAL A 271 13.16 14.59 9.64
N VAL A 272 13.19 15.92 9.63
CA VAL A 272 14.21 16.70 10.37
C VAL A 272 14.14 16.41 11.87
N VAL A 273 12.94 16.43 12.45
CA VAL A 273 12.73 16.14 13.88
C VAL A 273 13.11 14.68 14.21
N ALA A 274 12.72 13.72 13.38
CA ALA A 274 13.04 12.31 13.59
C ALA A 274 14.55 12.07 13.55
N LEU A 275 15.24 12.61 12.55
CA LEU A 275 16.70 12.52 12.42
C LEU A 275 17.42 13.26 13.57
N TYR A 276 16.97 14.44 13.94
CA TYR A 276 17.54 15.18 15.06
C TYR A 276 17.43 14.37 16.38
N ARG A 277 16.22 13.85 16.68
CA ARG A 277 16.00 13.02 17.87
C ARG A 277 16.85 11.76 17.84
N PHE A 278 16.90 11.11 16.69
CA PHE A 278 17.75 9.94 16.48
C PHE A 278 19.22 10.26 16.74
N CYS A 279 19.79 11.25 16.07
CA CYS A 279 21.20 11.64 16.26
C CYS A 279 21.50 12.04 17.71
N ARG A 280 20.54 12.69 18.39
CA ARG A 280 20.71 13.09 19.79
C ARG A 280 20.67 11.89 20.74
N HIS A 281 19.84 10.87 20.45
CA HIS A 281 19.71 9.67 21.28
C HIS A 281 20.95 8.77 21.15
N PHE A 282 21.47 8.61 19.95
CA PHE A 282 22.63 7.75 19.69
C PHE A 282 24.01 8.42 19.92
N ARG A 283 24.05 9.72 20.23
CA ARG A 283 25.29 10.37 20.62
C ARG A 283 25.73 9.88 22.00
N PRO A 284 26.97 9.37 22.14
CA PRO A 284 27.52 9.00 23.43
C PRO A 284 27.61 10.25 24.31
N ARG A 285 27.01 10.18 25.52
CA ARG A 285 26.95 11.33 26.45
C ARG A 285 28.06 11.30 27.48
N TYR A 286 28.64 10.14 27.72
CA TYR A 286 29.61 9.89 28.76
C TYR A 286 30.89 9.32 28.19
N VAL A 287 31.98 9.54 28.91
CA VAL A 287 33.28 8.97 28.61
C VAL A 287 33.75 8.22 29.87
N CYS A 288 34.17 6.98 29.73
CA CYS A 288 34.66 6.20 30.86
C CYS A 288 35.89 6.88 31.44
N GLY A 289 35.87 7.15 32.74
CA GLY A 289 36.99 7.79 33.43
C GLY A 289 38.29 6.97 33.45
N GLN A 290 38.20 5.64 33.23
CA GLN A 290 39.35 4.77 33.31
C GLN A 290 39.98 4.45 31.95
N CYS A 291 39.16 4.20 30.90
CA CYS A 291 39.69 3.80 29.58
C CYS A 291 39.38 4.81 28.46
N GLY A 292 38.65 5.89 28.74
CA GLY A 292 38.29 6.91 27.71
C GLY A 292 37.25 6.45 26.70
N CYS A 293 36.68 5.24 26.81
CA CYS A 293 35.66 4.76 25.89
C CYS A 293 34.36 5.57 26.05
N LYS A 294 33.72 5.86 24.92
CA LYS A 294 32.43 6.56 24.85
C LYS A 294 31.32 5.64 25.32
N MET A 295 30.46 6.12 26.24
CA MET A 295 29.36 5.39 26.86
C MET A 295 28.02 6.12 26.62
N HIS A 296 26.93 5.36 26.48
CA HIS A 296 25.58 5.91 26.32
C HIS A 296 24.87 6.13 27.67
N SER A 297 25.25 5.39 28.69
CA SER A 297 24.70 5.48 30.05
C SER A 297 25.83 5.41 31.09
N LEU A 298 25.57 5.94 32.28
CA LEU A 298 26.41 5.70 33.48
C LEU A 298 26.25 4.24 33.93
N GLY A 299 27.28 3.70 34.56
CA GLY A 299 27.34 2.33 35.02
C GLY A 299 28.62 1.61 34.59
N LYS A 300 28.57 0.28 34.49
CA LYS A 300 29.75 -0.53 34.11
C LYS A 300 30.15 -0.25 32.65
N CYS A 301 31.41 0.09 32.47
CA CYS A 301 31.97 0.30 31.13
C CYS A 301 32.00 -1.03 30.36
N PRO A 302 31.42 -1.11 29.16
CA PRO A 302 31.40 -2.33 28.35
C PRO A 302 32.81 -2.77 27.89
N HIS A 303 33.79 -1.86 27.92
CA HIS A 303 35.14 -2.12 27.45
C HIS A 303 36.11 -2.55 28.57
N CYS A 304 36.09 -1.87 29.71
CA CYS A 304 37.06 -2.15 30.81
C CYS A 304 36.41 -2.65 32.12
N GLY A 305 35.06 -2.71 32.16
CA GLY A 305 34.30 -3.17 33.34
C GLY A 305 34.27 -2.18 34.52
N ALA A 306 34.91 -1.01 34.42
CA ALA A 306 34.92 -0.01 35.49
C ALA A 306 33.53 0.60 35.72
N ASP A 307 33.14 0.76 36.99
CA ASP A 307 31.91 1.46 37.34
C ASP A 307 32.11 2.98 37.23
N ASN A 308 31.28 3.61 36.42
CA ASN A 308 31.23 5.07 36.23
C ASN A 308 29.92 5.59 36.83
N VAL A 309 30.01 6.31 37.89
CA VAL A 309 28.90 6.90 38.66
C VAL A 309 28.65 8.33 38.21
#